data_6ab5fcd2689ada77053309b34d1ac494
#
_entry.id   6ab5fcd2689ada77053309b34d1ac494
#
_cell.length_a   1.000
_cell.length_b   1.000
_cell.length_c   1.000
_cell.angle_alpha   90.00
_cell.angle_beta   90.00
_cell.angle_gamma   90.00
#
_symmetry.space_group_name_H-M   'P 1'
#
loop_
_entity.id
_entity.type
_entity.pdbx_description
1 polymer ?
#
loop_
_entity_poly.entity_id
_entity_poly.type
_entity_poly.pdbx_seq_one_letter_code
_entity_poly.pdbx_strand_id
1 'polypeptide(L)'
;MRRSFMFYVTLAAMIWAGQVLAQPAGAPDQNPCTDLTARLDARLTYLHTKLAITTSQESAFSTYSAAVKAASAPVAAVCASLPTTWPTAFPDKFDLHTKLAAAHVQEMTTLSPANKVFYAALTSAQQAILDSDRGPGPGH
;
A
#
# COMPACT_ATOMS: atom_id res chain seq x y z
N MET A 1 41.44 -41.81 48.48
CA MET A 1 41.31 -41.65 46.99
C MET A 1 40.50 -40.40 46.66
N ARG A 2 41.19 -39.28 46.40
CA ARG A 2 40.57 -38.00 46.05
C ARG A 2 40.72 -37.85 44.53
N ARG A 3 39.61 -37.84 43.81
CA ARG A 3 39.56 -37.50 42.37
C ARG A 3 39.21 -36.05 42.24
N SER A 4 40.20 -35.23 41.86
CA SER A 4 40.03 -33.84 41.47
C SER A 4 39.43 -33.78 40.09
N PHE A 5 38.22 -33.19 39.96
CA PHE A 5 37.63 -32.81 38.67
C PHE A 5 38.04 -31.38 38.36
N MET A 6 38.87 -31.25 37.35
CA MET A 6 39.36 -30.01 36.79
C MET A 6 38.30 -29.51 35.76
N PHE A 7 37.53 -28.49 36.13
CA PHE A 7 36.60 -27.82 35.21
C PHE A 7 37.38 -26.87 34.31
N TYR A 8 37.48 -27.21 33.02
CA TYR A 8 37.92 -26.31 31.99
C TYR A 8 36.76 -25.40 31.62
N VAL A 9 36.83 -24.11 32.00
CA VAL A 9 35.94 -23.07 31.55
C VAL A 9 36.50 -22.55 30.23
N THR A 10 35.95 -23.01 29.13
CA THR A 10 36.20 -22.46 27.79
C THR A 10 35.36 -21.17 27.61
N LEU A 11 36.07 -20.04 27.66
CA LEU A 11 35.50 -18.71 27.32
C LEU A 11 35.27 -18.64 25.81
N ALA A 12 34.04 -18.90 25.35
CA ALA A 12 33.65 -18.63 23.96
C ALA A 12 33.37 -17.14 23.82
N ALA A 13 34.30 -16.39 23.24
CA ALA A 13 34.12 -15.01 22.84
C ALA A 13 33.15 -15.03 21.66
N MET A 14 31.86 -14.66 21.88
CA MET A 14 30.92 -14.38 20.84
C MET A 14 31.25 -13.04 20.19
N ILE A 15 31.90 -13.09 19.04
CA ILE A 15 32.07 -11.96 18.15
C ILE A 15 30.70 -11.67 17.54
N TRP A 16 30.00 -10.68 18.05
CA TRP A 16 28.84 -10.09 17.40
C TRP A 16 29.34 -9.33 16.18
N ALA A 17 29.46 -10.01 15.04
CA ALA A 17 29.56 -9.37 13.75
C ALA A 17 28.22 -8.67 13.51
N GLY A 18 28.18 -7.35 13.72
CA GLY A 18 27.04 -6.50 13.35
C GLY A 18 26.81 -6.68 11.85
N GLN A 19 25.83 -7.48 11.48
CA GLN A 19 25.30 -7.50 10.13
C GLN A 19 24.63 -6.14 9.93
N VAL A 20 25.36 -5.22 9.33
CA VAL A 20 24.77 -4.07 8.67
C VAL A 20 23.88 -4.69 7.58
N LEU A 21 22.58 -4.82 7.89
CA LEU A 21 21.59 -5.14 6.87
C LEU A 21 21.67 -3.99 5.86
N ALA A 22 22.41 -4.20 4.78
CA ALA A 22 22.36 -3.34 3.61
C ALA A 22 20.88 -3.29 3.23
N GLN A 23 20.24 -2.13 3.44
CA GLN A 23 18.91 -1.89 2.89
C GLN A 23 19.03 -2.16 1.38
N PRO A 24 18.13 -2.98 0.79
CA PRO A 24 18.15 -3.18 -0.62
C PRO A 24 18.08 -1.80 -1.29
N ALA A 25 19.11 -1.47 -2.07
CA ALA A 25 19.13 -0.29 -2.93
C ALA A 25 17.92 -0.42 -3.86
N GLY A 26 16.88 0.40 -3.61
CA GLY A 26 15.63 0.32 -4.37
C GLY A 26 14.41 0.12 -3.50
N ALA A 27 14.28 0.87 -2.37
CA ALA A 27 12.95 1.15 -1.88
C ALA A 27 12.17 1.75 -3.07
N PRO A 28 11.02 1.14 -3.48
CA PRO A 28 10.26 1.68 -4.60
C PRO A 28 10.02 3.16 -4.31
N ASP A 29 10.26 3.99 -5.31
CA ASP A 29 10.12 5.43 -5.24
C ASP A 29 8.79 5.73 -4.51
N GLN A 30 8.88 6.24 -3.27
CA GLN A 30 7.70 6.48 -2.43
C GLN A 30 6.92 7.72 -2.92
N ASN A 31 7.24 8.18 -4.13
CA ASN A 31 6.52 9.24 -4.78
C ASN A 31 5.11 8.72 -5.16
N PRO A 32 4.04 9.19 -4.48
CA PRO A 32 2.68 8.73 -4.75
C PRO A 32 2.21 9.06 -6.16
N CYS A 33 2.93 9.94 -6.85
CA CYS A 33 2.64 10.39 -8.20
C CYS A 33 3.28 9.53 -9.29
N THR A 34 4.23 8.66 -8.93
CA THR A 34 4.86 7.78 -9.93
C THR A 34 3.89 6.69 -10.34
N ASP A 35 3.65 6.56 -11.64
CA ASP A 35 2.84 5.50 -12.25
C ASP A 35 1.44 5.32 -11.63
N LEU A 36 0.76 6.44 -11.27
CA LEU A 36 -0.55 6.41 -10.62
C LEU A 36 -1.55 5.51 -11.37
N THR A 37 -1.63 5.64 -12.70
CA THR A 37 -2.55 4.85 -13.53
C THR A 37 -2.19 3.36 -13.47
N ALA A 38 -0.91 3.01 -13.64
CA ALA A 38 -0.46 1.63 -13.60
C ALA A 38 -0.71 0.98 -12.23
N ARG A 39 -0.56 1.74 -11.15
CA ARG A 39 -0.85 1.28 -9.78
C ARG A 39 -2.35 1.04 -9.57
N LEU A 40 -3.21 1.91 -10.09
CA LEU A 40 -4.66 1.71 -10.05
C LEU A 40 -5.07 0.48 -10.84
N ASP A 41 -4.55 0.29 -12.04
CA ASP A 41 -4.84 -0.88 -12.86
C ASP A 41 -4.37 -2.18 -12.19
N ALA A 42 -3.17 -2.18 -11.61
CA ALA A 42 -2.65 -3.34 -10.87
C ALA A 42 -3.52 -3.67 -9.66
N ARG A 43 -3.98 -2.65 -8.92
CA ARG A 43 -4.88 -2.82 -7.77
C ARG A 43 -6.24 -3.39 -8.19
N LEU A 44 -6.83 -2.90 -9.27
CA LEU A 44 -8.10 -3.41 -9.79
C LEU A 44 -7.97 -4.85 -10.28
N THR A 45 -6.87 -5.18 -10.99
CA THR A 45 -6.58 -6.55 -11.42
C THR A 45 -6.42 -7.50 -10.22
N TYR A 46 -5.68 -7.06 -9.21
CA TYR A 46 -5.53 -7.82 -7.97
C TYR A 46 -6.88 -8.07 -7.30
N LEU A 47 -7.72 -7.04 -7.17
CA LEU A 47 -9.03 -7.14 -6.55
C LEU A 47 -9.96 -8.09 -7.32
N HIS A 48 -9.99 -7.99 -8.64
CA HIS A 48 -10.76 -8.88 -9.51
C HIS A 48 -10.37 -10.35 -9.28
N THR A 49 -9.07 -10.64 -9.28
CA THR A 49 -8.55 -12.00 -9.06
C THR A 49 -8.82 -12.49 -7.64
N LYS A 50 -8.59 -11.65 -6.64
CA LYS A 50 -8.75 -11.99 -5.22
C LYS A 50 -10.19 -12.31 -4.86
N LEU A 51 -11.14 -11.58 -5.44
CA LEU A 51 -12.57 -11.81 -5.23
C LEU A 51 -13.12 -12.91 -6.13
N ALA A 52 -12.35 -13.44 -7.10
CA ALA A 52 -12.82 -14.38 -8.11
C ALA A 52 -14.13 -13.90 -8.76
N ILE A 53 -14.12 -12.66 -9.29
CA ILE A 53 -15.29 -12.03 -9.89
C ILE A 53 -15.88 -12.93 -10.96
N THR A 54 -17.17 -13.22 -10.86
CA THR A 54 -17.88 -14.11 -11.79
C THR A 54 -18.38 -13.33 -13.01
N THR A 55 -18.67 -14.04 -14.09
CA THR A 55 -19.21 -13.44 -15.32
C THR A 55 -20.46 -12.57 -15.06
N SER A 56 -21.33 -12.99 -14.12
CA SER A 56 -22.51 -12.22 -13.74
C SER A 56 -22.18 -10.94 -12.96
N GLN A 57 -21.00 -10.84 -12.36
CA GLN A 57 -20.53 -9.69 -11.58
C GLN A 57 -19.65 -8.73 -12.40
N GLU A 58 -19.23 -9.11 -13.61
CA GLU A 58 -18.33 -8.31 -14.46
C GLU A 58 -18.87 -6.90 -14.74
N SER A 59 -20.16 -6.74 -14.96
CA SER A 59 -20.78 -5.43 -15.18
C SER A 59 -20.65 -4.51 -13.94
N ALA A 60 -20.89 -5.07 -12.75
CA ALA A 60 -20.76 -4.34 -11.50
C ALA A 60 -19.29 -3.97 -11.22
N PHE A 61 -18.37 -4.89 -11.48
CA PHE A 61 -16.93 -4.66 -11.34
C PHE A 61 -16.41 -3.60 -12.33
N SER A 62 -16.84 -3.65 -13.58
CA SER A 62 -16.49 -2.67 -14.60
C SER A 62 -16.95 -1.26 -14.22
N THR A 63 -18.19 -1.14 -13.74
CA THR A 63 -18.75 0.15 -13.24
C THR A 63 -17.93 0.67 -12.05
N TYR A 64 -17.60 -0.20 -11.11
CA TYR A 64 -16.75 0.13 -9.97
C TYR A 64 -15.35 0.58 -10.41
N SER A 65 -14.73 -0.15 -11.34
CA SER A 65 -13.40 0.17 -11.86
C SER A 65 -13.36 1.54 -12.55
N ALA A 66 -14.39 1.85 -13.32
CA ALA A 66 -14.54 3.18 -13.93
C ALA A 66 -14.67 4.29 -12.86
N ALA A 67 -15.46 4.04 -11.81
CA ALA A 67 -15.60 4.98 -10.70
C ALA A 67 -14.28 5.20 -9.94
N VAL A 68 -13.48 4.15 -9.70
CA VAL A 68 -12.14 4.25 -9.08
C VAL A 68 -11.22 5.13 -9.91
N LYS A 69 -11.16 4.91 -11.22
CA LYS A 69 -10.33 5.72 -12.12
C LYS A 69 -10.79 7.18 -12.18
N ALA A 70 -12.10 7.42 -12.23
CA ALA A 70 -12.64 8.78 -12.22
C ALA A 70 -12.39 9.50 -10.87
N ALA A 71 -12.54 8.79 -9.75
CA ALA A 71 -12.35 9.34 -8.42
C ALA A 71 -10.87 9.74 -8.15
N SER A 72 -9.90 9.15 -8.85
CA SER A 72 -8.47 9.49 -8.70
C SER A 72 -8.08 10.84 -9.34
N ALA A 73 -8.97 11.49 -10.07
CA ALA A 73 -8.67 12.76 -10.76
C ALA A 73 -8.10 13.87 -9.85
N PRO A 74 -8.58 14.10 -8.62
CA PRO A 74 -7.99 15.11 -7.73
C PRO A 74 -6.52 14.81 -7.37
N VAL A 75 -6.19 13.55 -7.12
CA VAL A 75 -4.81 13.12 -6.85
C VAL A 75 -3.93 13.31 -8.09
N ALA A 76 -4.44 12.91 -9.27
CA ALA A 76 -3.74 13.11 -10.53
C ALA A 76 -3.48 14.61 -10.81
N ALA A 77 -4.44 15.50 -10.50
CA ALA A 77 -4.28 16.94 -10.66
C ALA A 77 -3.19 17.50 -9.76
N VAL A 78 -3.11 17.08 -8.49
CA VAL A 78 -2.00 17.45 -7.59
C VAL A 78 -0.69 16.97 -8.17
N CYS A 79 -0.60 15.72 -8.60
CA CYS A 79 0.60 15.14 -9.19
C CYS A 79 1.06 15.88 -10.46
N ALA A 80 0.14 16.28 -11.32
CA ALA A 80 0.44 17.04 -12.54
C ALA A 80 0.94 18.47 -12.24
N SER A 81 0.60 19.02 -11.07
CA SER A 81 1.05 20.36 -10.64
C SER A 81 2.42 20.37 -9.98
N LEU A 82 3.02 19.19 -9.77
CA LEU A 82 4.32 19.11 -9.10
C LEU A 82 5.45 19.61 -9.99
N PRO A 83 6.47 20.26 -9.40
CA PRO A 83 7.73 20.51 -10.10
C PRO A 83 8.38 19.17 -10.48
N THR A 84 9.22 19.20 -11.52
CA THR A 84 9.95 18.00 -12.01
C THR A 84 10.81 17.32 -10.95
N THR A 85 11.16 18.03 -9.90
CA THR A 85 11.94 17.52 -8.76
C THR A 85 11.10 17.61 -7.48
N TRP A 86 11.10 16.53 -6.72
CA TRP A 86 10.44 16.48 -5.43
C TRP A 86 11.01 17.55 -4.49
N PRO A 87 10.18 18.30 -3.73
CA PRO A 87 10.67 19.32 -2.80
C PRO A 87 11.65 18.74 -1.78
N THR A 88 12.73 19.45 -1.51
CA THR A 88 13.73 19.07 -0.51
C THR A 88 13.51 19.76 0.84
N ALA A 89 12.97 20.98 0.83
CA ALA A 89 12.68 21.74 2.04
C ALA A 89 11.50 21.14 2.81
N PHE A 90 11.61 21.07 4.12
CA PHE A 90 10.58 20.50 4.98
C PHE A 90 9.20 21.17 4.85
N PRO A 91 9.08 22.51 4.84
CA PRO A 91 7.79 23.19 4.68
C PRO A 91 7.09 22.80 3.37
N ASP A 92 7.83 22.81 2.27
CA ASP A 92 7.31 22.49 0.94
C ASP A 92 6.84 21.03 0.85
N LYS A 93 7.58 20.10 1.48
CA LYS A 93 7.15 18.70 1.61
C LYS A 93 5.86 18.59 2.40
N PHE A 94 5.75 19.32 3.51
CA PHE A 94 4.56 19.28 4.35
C PHE A 94 3.34 19.83 3.61
N ASP A 95 3.49 20.93 2.89
CA ASP A 95 2.43 21.51 2.07
C ASP A 95 1.95 20.56 0.98
N LEU A 96 2.90 19.88 0.34
CA LEU A 96 2.58 18.87 -0.66
C LEU A 96 1.81 17.68 -0.05
N HIS A 97 2.28 17.16 1.08
CA HIS A 97 1.56 16.09 1.77
C HIS A 97 0.15 16.50 2.17
N THR A 98 -0.05 17.74 2.61
CA THR A 98 -1.37 18.28 2.94
C THR A 98 -2.29 18.34 1.71
N LYS A 99 -1.77 18.79 0.56
CA LYS A 99 -2.52 18.80 -0.70
C LYS A 99 -2.91 17.40 -1.16
N LEU A 100 -1.97 16.45 -1.09
CA LEU A 100 -2.24 15.05 -1.44
C LEU A 100 -3.26 14.42 -0.49
N ALA A 101 -3.17 14.68 0.81
CA ALA A 101 -4.13 14.19 1.80
C ALA A 101 -5.54 14.73 1.51
N ALA A 102 -5.68 16.01 1.20
CA ALA A 102 -6.95 16.61 0.82
C ALA A 102 -7.53 15.97 -0.45
N ALA A 103 -6.70 15.74 -1.48
CA ALA A 103 -7.09 15.08 -2.70
C ALA A 103 -7.53 13.61 -2.47
N HIS A 104 -6.87 12.88 -1.58
CA HIS A 104 -7.29 11.52 -1.18
C HIS A 104 -8.61 11.51 -0.42
N VAL A 105 -8.86 12.49 0.46
CA VAL A 105 -10.16 12.62 1.13
C VAL A 105 -11.27 12.84 0.11
N GLN A 106 -11.03 13.68 -0.90
CA GLN A 106 -11.98 13.92 -1.98
C GLN A 106 -12.19 12.65 -2.82
N GLU A 107 -11.13 11.93 -3.17
CA GLU A 107 -11.20 10.63 -3.86
C GLU A 107 -12.08 9.64 -3.10
N MET A 108 -11.80 9.42 -1.82
CA MET A 108 -12.57 8.49 -0.98
C MET A 108 -14.04 8.90 -0.86
N THR A 109 -14.32 10.19 -0.71
CA THR A 109 -15.68 10.71 -0.63
C THR A 109 -16.45 10.47 -1.92
N THR A 110 -15.81 10.73 -3.07
CA THR A 110 -16.38 10.50 -4.39
C THR A 110 -16.63 9.02 -4.67
N LEU A 111 -15.72 8.15 -4.21
CA LEU A 111 -15.79 6.72 -4.43
C LEU A 111 -16.78 6.00 -3.48
N SER A 112 -17.12 6.60 -2.34
CA SER A 112 -17.95 5.97 -1.30
C SER A 112 -19.27 5.39 -1.82
N PRO A 113 -20.06 6.07 -2.66
CA PRO A 113 -21.28 5.49 -3.22
C PRO A 113 -21.02 4.26 -4.11
N ALA A 114 -20.00 4.33 -4.97
CA ALA A 114 -19.63 3.22 -5.86
C ALA A 114 -19.15 1.99 -5.06
N ASN A 115 -18.40 2.21 -3.97
CA ASN A 115 -18.00 1.14 -3.06
C ASN A 115 -19.22 0.41 -2.47
N LYS A 116 -20.25 1.14 -2.03
CA LYS A 116 -21.46 0.55 -1.45
C LYS A 116 -22.23 -0.27 -2.48
N VAL A 117 -22.37 0.24 -3.70
CA VAL A 117 -23.05 -0.48 -4.79
C VAL A 117 -22.28 -1.74 -5.18
N PHE A 118 -20.97 -1.64 -5.34
CA PHE A 118 -20.13 -2.80 -5.66
C PHE A 118 -20.18 -3.84 -4.53
N TYR A 119 -20.02 -3.44 -3.28
CA TYR A 119 -20.09 -4.34 -2.13
C TYR A 119 -21.41 -5.10 -2.06
N ALA A 120 -22.53 -4.45 -2.35
CA ALA A 120 -23.85 -5.08 -2.39
C ALA A 120 -24.00 -6.11 -3.54
N ALA A 121 -23.21 -6.01 -4.60
CA ALA A 121 -23.22 -6.97 -5.71
C ALA A 121 -22.36 -8.22 -5.43
N LEU A 122 -21.61 -8.24 -4.33
CA LEU A 122 -20.75 -9.36 -3.94
C LEU A 122 -21.51 -10.40 -3.11
N THR A 123 -21.07 -11.66 -3.19
CA THR A 123 -21.51 -12.70 -2.28
C THR A 123 -21.00 -12.48 -0.86
N SER A 124 -21.63 -13.08 0.15
CA SER A 124 -21.18 -12.96 1.54
C SER A 124 -19.74 -13.45 1.74
N ALA A 125 -19.29 -14.46 0.99
CA ALA A 125 -17.91 -14.93 1.04
C ALA A 125 -16.93 -13.89 0.47
N GLN A 126 -17.28 -13.22 -0.64
CA GLN A 126 -16.46 -12.14 -1.22
C GLN A 126 -16.45 -10.91 -0.32
N GLN A 127 -17.58 -10.55 0.30
CA GLN A 127 -17.66 -9.47 1.29
C GLN A 127 -16.73 -9.75 2.47
N ALA A 128 -16.72 -10.97 3.01
CA ALA A 128 -15.81 -11.36 4.08
C ALA A 128 -14.33 -11.24 3.70
N ILE A 129 -13.98 -11.51 2.44
CA ILE A 129 -12.62 -11.29 1.92
C ILE A 129 -12.26 -9.80 1.97
N LEU A 130 -13.16 -8.92 1.51
CA LEU A 130 -12.93 -7.46 1.56
C LEU A 130 -12.83 -6.95 2.99
N ASP A 131 -13.72 -7.41 3.88
CA ASP A 131 -13.75 -6.99 5.27
C ASP A 131 -12.49 -7.41 6.05
N SER A 132 -11.90 -8.55 5.66
CA SER A 132 -10.63 -9.03 6.22
C SER A 132 -9.40 -8.35 5.62
N ASP A 133 -9.53 -7.78 4.42
CA ASP A 133 -8.45 -7.08 3.73
C ASP A 133 -8.28 -5.68 4.30
N ARG A 134 -7.42 -5.55 5.30
CA ARG A 134 -7.11 -4.27 5.94
C ARG A 134 -6.43 -3.26 5.00
N GLY A 135 -6.31 -3.59 3.70
CA GLY A 135 -5.53 -2.79 2.77
C GLY A 135 -4.04 -2.74 3.16
N PRO A 136 -3.16 -2.16 2.36
CA PRO A 136 -1.85 -1.78 2.83
C PRO A 136 -2.05 -0.73 3.92
N GLY A 137 -1.93 -1.15 5.19
CA GLY A 137 -1.95 -0.23 6.32
C GLY A 137 -0.88 0.85 6.14
N PRO A 138 -1.00 2.02 6.77
CA PRO A 138 0.07 2.99 6.80
C PRO A 138 1.32 2.27 7.33
N GLY A 139 2.34 2.17 6.47
CA GLY A 139 3.53 1.34 6.56
C GLY A 139 3.97 0.90 7.96
N HIS A 140 4.12 -0.40 8.10
CA HIS A 140 5.07 -0.98 9.05
C HIS A 140 6.43 -1.07 8.38
#